data_f4d05129fad47e87785529f8f5b19200
#
_entry.id   f4d05129fad47e87785529f8f5b19200
#
_cell.length_a   1.000
_cell.length_b   1.000
_cell.length_c   1.000
_cell.angle_alpha   90.00
_cell.angle_beta   90.00
_cell.angle_gamma   90.00
#
_symmetry.space_group_name_H-M   'P 1'
#
loop_
_entity.id
_entity.type
_entity.pdbx_description
1 polymer ?
#
loop_
_entity_poly.entity_id
_entity_poly.type
_entity_poly.pdbx_seq_one_letter_code
_entity_poly.pdbx_strand_id
1 'polypeptide(L)'
;MEEKIRILSDILGRPNTPQGGELYYHCPYCNHHKKKLAINLKRGWHCWVCDKRGKNAYRIVRKFGSYQQRQKWLELEGRLDLSEFDEIFKEINNIEEEQVISLPDEFISLCNKRLPRSSKRALDYLKSRDVGKKEILRWKIGYCPEGRYGGRIIIPSFNNKGSINYFIARSYVGHKWRYLNPPAERDIIFNELYVDWDEPVTLVEGVFDAISAGENAIPVLGSTLRDKAKLFQAIALNDTPVYLAFDPDAEKKTGQIIKNMLYYDIELYKIDVGGFEDIAEMPPRIFASRKQMAQAIDNDDFFLMDELRRIM
;
A
#
# COMPACT_ATOMS: atom_id res chain seq x y z
N MET A 1 -21.39 11.50 -21.71
CA MET A 1 -21.73 10.13 -21.28
C MET A 1 -21.48 9.12 -22.39
N GLU A 2 -21.95 9.38 -23.60
CA GLU A 2 -21.76 8.49 -24.78
C GLU A 2 -20.28 8.22 -25.09
N GLU A 3 -19.41 9.22 -24.98
CA GLU A 3 -18.00 9.09 -25.28
C GLU A 3 -17.25 8.20 -24.26
N LYS A 4 -17.64 8.23 -22.98
CA LYS A 4 -17.14 7.28 -21.97
C LYS A 4 -17.55 5.83 -22.29
N ILE A 5 -18.78 5.63 -22.74
CA ILE A 5 -19.26 4.31 -23.16
C ILE A 5 -18.49 3.82 -24.38
N ARG A 6 -18.16 4.72 -25.31
CA ARG A 6 -17.34 4.40 -26.49
C ARG A 6 -15.94 3.93 -26.07
N ILE A 7 -15.27 4.67 -25.17
CA ILE A 7 -13.94 4.28 -24.64
C ILE A 7 -14.00 2.89 -23.98
N LEU A 8 -14.99 2.65 -23.12
CA LEU A 8 -15.17 1.33 -22.51
C LEU A 8 -15.42 0.23 -23.54
N SER A 9 -16.19 0.54 -24.58
CA SER A 9 -16.52 -0.42 -25.64
C SER A 9 -15.32 -0.75 -26.54
N ASP A 10 -14.42 0.22 -26.74
CA ASP A 10 -13.17 0.00 -27.46
C ASP A 10 -12.21 -0.90 -26.66
N ILE A 11 -12.26 -0.83 -25.32
CA ILE A 11 -11.41 -1.64 -24.42
C ILE A 11 -12.02 -3.04 -24.18
N LEU A 12 -13.32 -3.11 -23.90
CA LEU A 12 -13.99 -4.31 -23.36
C LEU A 12 -14.89 -5.01 -24.39
N GLY A 13 -15.01 -4.44 -25.59
CA GLY A 13 -15.96 -4.86 -26.59
C GLY A 13 -17.37 -4.27 -26.37
N ARG A 14 -18.32 -4.55 -27.29
CA ARG A 14 -19.68 -4.00 -27.20
C ARG A 14 -20.41 -4.47 -25.94
N PRO A 15 -21.06 -3.57 -25.18
CA PRO A 15 -21.83 -3.96 -24.01
C PRO A 15 -23.18 -4.60 -24.37
N ASN A 16 -23.75 -5.31 -23.40
CA ASN A 16 -25.18 -5.53 -23.35
C ASN A 16 -25.79 -4.42 -22.48
N THR A 17 -26.87 -3.82 -22.91
CA THR A 17 -27.59 -2.74 -22.21
C THR A 17 -28.99 -3.22 -21.81
N PRO A 18 -29.14 -3.97 -20.70
CA PRO A 18 -30.45 -4.28 -20.18
C PRO A 18 -31.14 -3.02 -19.61
N GLN A 19 -32.46 -3.08 -19.41
CA GLN A 19 -33.22 -2.00 -18.79
C GLN A 19 -32.65 -1.70 -17.40
N GLY A 20 -32.24 -0.45 -17.13
CA GLY A 20 -31.70 -0.04 -15.82
C GLY A 20 -30.42 0.80 -15.86
N GLY A 21 -29.84 1.07 -17.04
CA GLY A 21 -28.71 1.98 -17.17
C GLY A 21 -27.34 1.38 -16.79
N GLU A 22 -27.27 0.08 -16.53
CA GLU A 22 -26.04 -0.66 -16.37
C GLU A 22 -25.55 -1.23 -17.69
N LEU A 23 -24.24 -1.22 -17.89
CA LEU A 23 -23.55 -1.75 -19.06
C LEU A 23 -22.86 -3.05 -18.69
N TYR A 24 -23.13 -4.13 -19.40
CA TYR A 24 -22.53 -5.44 -19.13
C TYR A 24 -21.48 -5.77 -20.17
N TYR A 25 -20.25 -6.01 -19.71
CA TYR A 25 -19.07 -6.33 -20.52
C TYR A 25 -18.47 -7.69 -20.16
N HIS A 26 -17.56 -8.18 -21.00
CA HIS A 26 -16.65 -9.24 -20.59
C HIS A 26 -15.66 -8.70 -19.56
N CYS A 27 -15.41 -9.46 -18.51
CA CYS A 27 -14.48 -9.03 -17.47
C CYS A 27 -13.03 -9.24 -17.92
N PRO A 28 -12.20 -8.20 -18.00
CA PRO A 28 -10.80 -8.32 -18.42
C PRO A 28 -9.91 -8.95 -17.35
N TYR A 29 -10.40 -9.09 -16.12
CA TYR A 29 -9.65 -9.71 -15.03
C TYR A 29 -9.76 -11.23 -15.01
N CYS A 30 -10.95 -11.79 -15.28
CA CYS A 30 -11.17 -13.24 -15.23
C CYS A 30 -11.47 -13.87 -16.59
N ASN A 31 -11.57 -13.07 -17.64
CA ASN A 31 -11.86 -13.50 -19.02
C ASN A 31 -13.04 -14.48 -19.14
N HIS A 32 -14.06 -14.31 -18.29
CA HIS A 32 -15.23 -15.18 -18.32
C HIS A 32 -15.99 -15.04 -19.64
N HIS A 33 -16.45 -16.16 -20.20
CA HIS A 33 -17.11 -16.23 -21.53
C HIS A 33 -18.44 -15.49 -21.62
N LYS A 34 -19.09 -15.16 -20.51
CA LYS A 34 -20.32 -14.35 -20.46
C LYS A 34 -20.02 -12.93 -19.96
N LYS A 35 -20.76 -11.95 -20.44
CA LYS A 35 -20.67 -10.56 -19.97
C LYS A 35 -21.24 -10.44 -18.56
N LYS A 36 -20.39 -10.51 -17.55
CA LYS A 36 -20.72 -10.48 -16.13
C LYS A 36 -20.09 -9.30 -15.38
N LEU A 37 -19.37 -8.43 -16.08
CA LEU A 37 -18.86 -7.17 -15.56
C LEU A 37 -19.95 -6.11 -15.76
N ALA A 38 -20.65 -5.74 -14.70
CA ALA A 38 -21.60 -4.65 -14.67
C ALA A 38 -20.87 -3.33 -14.42
N ILE A 39 -21.07 -2.34 -15.28
CA ILE A 39 -20.51 -0.99 -15.13
C ILE A 39 -21.65 0.03 -15.11
N ASN A 40 -21.68 0.84 -14.05
CA ASN A 40 -22.51 2.03 -13.93
C ASN A 40 -21.58 3.24 -13.78
N LEU A 41 -21.63 4.17 -14.75
CA LEU A 41 -20.72 5.32 -14.79
C LEU A 41 -20.84 6.28 -13.56
N LYS A 42 -21.92 6.16 -12.78
CA LYS A 42 -22.14 6.97 -11.57
C LYS A 42 -21.90 6.23 -10.27
N ARG A 43 -22.02 4.87 -10.29
CA ARG A 43 -22.00 4.05 -9.07
C ARG A 43 -20.81 3.11 -8.99
N GLY A 44 -20.03 2.98 -10.10
CA GLY A 44 -18.88 2.08 -10.16
C GLY A 44 -19.14 0.81 -10.96
N TRP A 45 -18.38 -0.23 -10.70
CA TRP A 45 -18.43 -1.48 -11.45
C TRP A 45 -18.23 -2.71 -10.55
N HIS A 46 -18.76 -3.85 -11.00
CA HIS A 46 -18.64 -5.12 -10.28
C HIS A 46 -18.67 -6.29 -11.26
N CYS A 47 -17.78 -7.26 -11.11
CA CYS A 47 -17.81 -8.52 -11.82
C CYS A 47 -18.45 -9.61 -10.96
N TRP A 48 -19.61 -10.12 -11.39
CA TRP A 48 -20.35 -11.17 -10.70
C TRP A 48 -19.74 -12.57 -10.73
N VAL A 49 -18.53 -12.72 -11.29
CA VAL A 49 -17.81 -14.00 -11.36
C VAL A 49 -16.56 -14.00 -10.49
N CYS A 50 -15.69 -12.99 -10.62
CA CYS A 50 -14.44 -12.90 -9.85
C CYS A 50 -14.54 -11.94 -8.65
N ASP A 51 -15.71 -11.36 -8.42
CA ASP A 51 -16.03 -10.41 -7.34
C ASP A 51 -15.16 -9.12 -7.32
N LYS A 52 -14.34 -8.90 -8.35
CA LYS A 52 -13.61 -7.63 -8.47
C LYS A 52 -14.58 -6.50 -8.73
N ARG A 53 -14.38 -5.39 -8.00
CA ARG A 53 -15.26 -4.22 -8.01
C ARG A 53 -14.46 -2.94 -7.82
N GLY A 54 -15.07 -1.80 -8.15
CA GLY A 54 -14.50 -0.48 -7.91
C GLY A 54 -15.54 0.62 -8.06
N LYS A 55 -15.32 1.73 -7.38
CA LYS A 55 -16.26 2.88 -7.38
C LYS A 55 -16.22 3.65 -8.70
N ASN A 56 -15.08 3.65 -9.41
CA ASN A 56 -14.88 4.42 -10.63
C ASN A 56 -14.50 3.51 -11.81
N ALA A 57 -15.19 3.67 -12.95
CA ALA A 57 -14.89 2.96 -14.18
C ALA A 57 -13.53 3.37 -14.82
N TYR A 58 -12.98 4.51 -14.42
CA TYR A 58 -11.64 4.94 -14.83
C TYR A 58 -10.56 3.91 -14.49
N ARG A 59 -10.69 3.17 -13.39
CA ARG A 59 -9.78 2.08 -13.03
C ARG A 59 -9.61 1.04 -14.15
N ILE A 60 -10.70 0.71 -14.82
CA ILE A 60 -10.67 -0.22 -15.97
C ILE A 60 -9.95 0.43 -17.16
N VAL A 61 -10.30 1.69 -17.46
CA VAL A 61 -9.68 2.45 -18.56
C VAL A 61 -8.18 2.61 -18.32
N ARG A 62 -7.77 2.90 -17.08
CA ARG A 62 -6.39 3.07 -16.70
C ARG A 62 -5.58 1.78 -16.85
N LYS A 63 -6.15 0.63 -16.44
CA LYS A 63 -5.45 -0.66 -16.48
C LYS A 63 -5.41 -1.27 -17.88
N PHE A 64 -6.48 -1.16 -18.64
CA PHE A 64 -6.64 -1.87 -19.91
C PHE A 64 -6.71 -0.97 -21.14
N GLY A 65 -6.87 0.34 -20.96
CA GLY A 65 -6.94 1.32 -22.04
C GLY A 65 -5.57 1.82 -22.49
N SER A 66 -5.52 2.33 -23.73
CA SER A 66 -4.36 3.03 -24.27
C SER A 66 -4.16 4.38 -23.57
N TYR A 67 -2.95 4.96 -23.73
CA TYR A 67 -2.66 6.31 -23.24
C TYR A 67 -3.69 7.35 -23.71
N GLN A 68 -4.04 7.34 -25.00
CA GLN A 68 -5.02 8.27 -25.56
C GLN A 68 -6.42 8.11 -24.95
N GLN A 69 -6.84 6.87 -24.67
CA GLN A 69 -8.13 6.59 -24.02
C GLN A 69 -8.17 7.09 -22.59
N ARG A 70 -7.06 6.97 -21.84
CA ARG A 70 -6.92 7.48 -20.47
C ARG A 70 -7.02 9.01 -20.45
N GLN A 71 -6.25 9.70 -21.29
CA GLN A 71 -6.29 11.16 -21.42
C GLN A 71 -7.70 11.65 -21.75
N LYS A 72 -8.32 11.03 -22.76
CA LYS A 72 -9.67 11.42 -23.16
C LYS A 72 -10.72 11.21 -22.08
N TRP A 73 -10.56 10.15 -21.27
CA TRP A 73 -11.45 9.92 -20.14
C TRP A 73 -11.31 11.02 -19.07
N LEU A 74 -10.08 11.41 -18.73
CA LEU A 74 -9.79 12.46 -17.75
C LEU A 74 -10.33 13.82 -18.21
N GLU A 75 -10.14 14.18 -19.47
CA GLU A 75 -10.76 15.38 -20.04
C GLU A 75 -12.28 15.39 -19.87
N LEU A 76 -12.94 14.25 -20.11
CA LEU A 76 -14.39 14.12 -19.94
C LEU A 76 -14.88 14.19 -18.50
N GLU A 77 -13.99 14.00 -17.54
CA GLU A 77 -14.27 14.16 -16.09
C GLU A 77 -13.95 15.56 -15.57
N GLY A 78 -13.35 16.42 -16.40
CA GLY A 78 -12.89 17.75 -15.98
C GLY A 78 -11.75 17.67 -14.95
N ARG A 79 -11.06 16.54 -14.89
CA ARG A 79 -9.91 16.34 -14.00
C ARG A 79 -8.68 16.95 -14.63
N LEU A 80 -7.79 17.44 -13.76
CA LEU A 80 -6.47 17.94 -14.15
C LEU A 80 -5.75 16.89 -14.99
N ASP A 81 -5.10 17.37 -16.04
CA ASP A 81 -4.27 16.59 -16.92
C ASP A 81 -3.13 15.93 -16.11
N LEU A 82 -3.22 14.63 -15.92
CA LEU A 82 -2.16 13.84 -15.31
C LEU A 82 -0.96 13.64 -16.26
N SER A 83 -0.92 14.33 -17.41
CA SER A 83 0.23 14.28 -18.33
C SER A 83 1.49 14.86 -17.68
N GLU A 84 1.37 15.88 -16.81
CA GLU A 84 2.48 16.30 -15.96
C GLU A 84 2.95 15.17 -15.02
N PHE A 85 2.05 14.32 -14.57
CA PHE A 85 2.38 13.14 -13.78
C PHE A 85 3.11 12.08 -14.63
N ASP A 86 2.67 11.85 -15.85
CA ASP A 86 3.34 10.92 -16.78
C ASP A 86 4.75 11.42 -17.17
N GLU A 87 4.97 12.73 -17.25
CA GLU A 87 6.32 13.31 -17.46
C GLU A 87 7.19 13.13 -16.22
N ILE A 88 6.65 13.40 -15.03
CA ILE A 88 7.34 13.14 -13.75
C ILE A 88 7.67 11.64 -13.63
N PHE A 89 6.77 10.74 -14.01
CA PHE A 89 7.03 9.30 -14.00
C PHE A 89 8.03 8.86 -15.08
N LYS A 90 8.07 9.50 -16.23
CA LYS A 90 9.11 9.25 -17.24
C LYS A 90 10.48 9.72 -16.78
N GLU A 91 10.56 10.85 -16.10
CA GLU A 91 11.80 11.35 -15.51
C GLU A 91 12.28 10.45 -14.37
N ILE A 92 11.37 9.96 -13.51
CA ILE A 92 11.68 9.03 -12.41
C ILE A 92 12.15 7.66 -12.94
N ASN A 93 11.51 7.14 -13.99
CA ASN A 93 11.92 5.86 -14.59
C ASN A 93 13.23 5.95 -15.39
N ASN A 94 13.70 7.14 -15.72
CA ASN A 94 14.88 7.31 -16.58
C ASN A 94 16.19 7.63 -15.83
N ILE A 95 16.21 7.98 -14.54
CA ILE A 95 17.44 8.61 -13.98
C ILE A 95 17.84 8.13 -12.58
N GLU A 96 17.03 7.47 -11.79
CA GLU A 96 17.53 7.03 -10.49
C GLU A 96 18.16 5.64 -10.60
N GLU A 97 19.50 5.59 -10.50
CA GLU A 97 20.18 4.40 -10.01
C GLU A 97 19.55 4.04 -8.67
N GLU A 98 18.72 2.99 -8.67
CA GLU A 98 18.05 2.54 -7.45
C GLU A 98 19.12 2.32 -6.38
N GLN A 99 18.95 2.98 -5.24
CA GLN A 99 19.84 2.81 -4.11
C GLN A 99 19.87 1.32 -3.73
N VAL A 100 21.03 0.70 -3.95
CA VAL A 100 21.32 -0.66 -3.51
C VAL A 100 22.25 -0.57 -2.32
N ILE A 101 21.84 -1.16 -1.21
CA ILE A 101 22.66 -1.21 0.01
C ILE A 101 22.97 -2.66 0.37
N SER A 102 24.09 -2.85 1.07
CA SER A 102 24.43 -4.16 1.62
C SER A 102 23.92 -4.31 3.04
N LEU A 103 23.57 -5.54 3.41
CA LEU A 103 23.37 -5.87 4.82
C LEU A 103 24.69 -5.77 5.57
N PRO A 104 24.66 -5.54 6.90
CA PRO A 104 25.86 -5.58 7.71
C PRO A 104 26.65 -6.88 7.54
N ASP A 105 27.98 -6.82 7.54
CA ASP A 105 28.83 -8.02 7.38
C ASP A 105 28.56 -9.06 8.49
N GLU A 106 28.16 -8.59 9.68
CA GLU A 106 27.82 -9.41 10.84
C GLU A 106 26.40 -9.95 10.82
N PHE A 107 25.66 -9.73 9.74
CA PHE A 107 24.28 -10.18 9.60
C PHE A 107 24.17 -11.70 9.60
N ILE A 108 23.38 -12.24 10.50
CA ILE A 108 23.04 -13.65 10.57
C ILE A 108 21.54 -13.81 10.31
N SER A 109 21.20 -14.51 9.23
CA SER A 109 19.80 -14.79 8.91
C SER A 109 19.19 -15.79 9.91
N LEU A 110 18.04 -15.41 10.49
CA LEU A 110 17.24 -16.31 11.33
C LEU A 110 16.43 -17.33 10.50
N CYS A 111 16.47 -17.25 9.18
CA CYS A 111 15.89 -18.25 8.26
C CYS A 111 16.74 -19.54 8.17
N ASN A 112 17.97 -19.52 8.67
CA ASN A 112 18.88 -20.65 8.61
C ASN A 112 18.37 -21.85 9.44
N LYS A 113 18.57 -23.08 8.94
CA LYS A 113 18.17 -24.31 9.65
C LYS A 113 18.93 -24.53 10.95
N ARG A 114 20.21 -24.12 10.99
CA ARG A 114 21.09 -24.22 12.17
C ARG A 114 21.46 -22.82 12.62
N LEU A 115 21.05 -22.44 13.81
CA LEU A 115 21.30 -21.12 14.37
C LEU A 115 22.35 -21.20 15.51
N PRO A 116 23.27 -20.24 15.60
CA PRO A 116 24.22 -20.18 16.70
C PRO A 116 23.51 -19.81 18.01
N ARG A 117 24.15 -20.13 19.15
CA ARG A 117 23.59 -19.84 20.48
C ARG A 117 23.29 -18.34 20.69
N SER A 118 24.04 -17.44 20.05
CA SER A 118 23.83 -15.99 20.09
C SER A 118 22.44 -15.55 19.57
N SER A 119 21.78 -16.37 18.74
CA SER A 119 20.43 -16.04 18.19
C SER A 119 19.32 -16.11 19.23
N LYS A 120 19.54 -16.76 20.39
CA LYS A 120 18.47 -17.01 21.37
C LYS A 120 17.77 -15.73 21.82
N ARG A 121 18.53 -14.71 22.23
CA ARG A 121 17.95 -13.42 22.67
C ARG A 121 17.17 -12.72 21.57
N ALA A 122 17.65 -12.78 20.33
CA ALA A 122 16.98 -12.22 19.17
C ALA A 122 15.63 -12.93 18.92
N LEU A 123 15.62 -14.25 18.99
CA LEU A 123 14.39 -15.06 18.86
C LEU A 123 13.40 -14.83 20.00
N ASP A 124 13.88 -14.74 21.24
CA ASP A 124 13.03 -14.46 22.41
C ASP A 124 12.37 -13.07 22.27
N TYR A 125 13.12 -12.06 21.78
CA TYR A 125 12.58 -10.74 21.49
C TYR A 125 11.51 -10.78 20.39
N LEU A 126 11.77 -11.46 19.27
CA LEU A 126 10.79 -11.59 18.18
C LEU A 126 9.52 -12.30 18.65
N LYS A 127 9.68 -13.37 19.46
CA LYS A 127 8.56 -14.09 20.07
C LYS A 127 7.73 -13.20 21.00
N SER A 128 8.37 -12.31 21.79
CA SER A 128 7.65 -11.35 22.64
C SER A 128 6.84 -10.31 21.85
N ARG A 129 7.05 -10.25 20.54
CA ARG A 129 6.31 -9.39 19.60
C ARG A 129 5.43 -10.19 18.62
N ASP A 130 5.08 -11.42 19.00
CA ASP A 130 4.28 -12.33 18.16
C ASP A 130 4.84 -12.59 16.75
N VAL A 131 6.16 -12.35 16.54
CA VAL A 131 6.85 -12.64 15.28
C VAL A 131 7.37 -14.06 15.32
N GLY A 132 6.67 -14.95 14.64
CA GLY A 132 6.98 -16.37 14.58
C GLY A 132 7.84 -16.75 13.36
N LYS A 133 7.99 -18.06 13.15
CA LYS A 133 8.82 -18.60 12.07
C LYS A 133 8.31 -18.19 10.67
N LYS A 134 7.00 -18.11 10.49
CA LYS A 134 6.38 -17.72 9.20
C LYS A 134 6.80 -16.30 8.83
N GLU A 135 6.69 -15.38 9.77
CA GLU A 135 7.04 -13.96 9.61
C GLU A 135 8.55 -13.80 9.41
N ILE A 136 9.39 -14.51 10.19
CA ILE A 136 10.85 -14.52 10.02
C ILE A 136 11.23 -14.94 8.59
N LEU A 137 10.63 -15.99 8.07
CA LEU A 137 10.90 -16.47 6.72
C LEU A 137 10.41 -15.50 5.64
N ARG A 138 9.19 -14.96 5.81
CA ARG A 138 8.60 -14.02 4.86
C ARG A 138 9.39 -12.73 4.76
N TRP A 139 9.74 -12.14 5.92
CA TRP A 139 10.45 -10.86 6.00
C TRP A 139 11.98 -11.01 5.96
N LYS A 140 12.50 -12.24 5.79
CA LYS A 140 13.94 -12.53 5.75
C LYS A 140 14.70 -11.97 6.96
N ILE A 141 14.06 -11.99 8.13
CA ILE A 141 14.56 -11.39 9.36
C ILE A 141 15.87 -12.07 9.78
N GLY A 142 16.82 -11.25 10.23
CA GLY A 142 18.06 -11.69 10.85
C GLY A 142 18.43 -10.80 12.03
N TYR A 143 19.65 -10.94 12.48
CA TYR A 143 20.19 -10.14 13.58
C TYR A 143 21.70 -9.98 13.43
N CYS A 144 22.26 -8.99 14.12
CA CYS A 144 23.69 -8.83 14.28
C CYS A 144 24.06 -9.08 15.74
N PRO A 145 24.94 -10.07 16.03
CA PRO A 145 25.42 -10.31 17.40
C PRO A 145 26.40 -9.26 17.89
N GLU A 146 27.18 -8.65 16.99
CA GLU A 146 28.30 -7.73 17.25
C GLU A 146 28.37 -6.65 16.17
N GLY A 147 29.41 -5.83 16.20
CA GLY A 147 29.67 -4.76 15.25
C GLY A 147 28.79 -3.53 15.45
N ARG A 148 28.71 -2.69 14.44
CA ARG A 148 27.94 -1.44 14.44
C ARG A 148 26.46 -1.68 14.76
N TYR A 149 25.92 -2.76 14.25
CA TYR A 149 24.52 -3.15 14.44
C TYR A 149 24.33 -4.24 15.51
N GLY A 150 25.36 -4.51 16.32
CA GLY A 150 25.32 -5.51 17.39
C GLY A 150 24.12 -5.35 18.30
N GLY A 151 23.49 -6.45 18.70
CA GLY A 151 22.30 -6.47 19.53
C GLY A 151 21.03 -5.93 18.86
N ARG A 152 20.95 -6.02 17.51
CA ARG A 152 19.80 -5.54 16.73
C ARG A 152 19.23 -6.61 15.82
N ILE A 153 17.89 -6.66 15.78
CA ILE A 153 17.14 -7.35 14.73
C ILE A 153 17.30 -6.54 13.46
N ILE A 154 17.58 -7.21 12.35
CA ILE A 154 17.68 -6.62 11.03
C ILE A 154 16.51 -7.15 10.19
N ILE A 155 15.72 -6.24 9.65
CA ILE A 155 14.61 -6.56 8.75
C ILE A 155 14.92 -5.90 7.40
N PRO A 156 15.38 -6.67 6.40
CA PRO A 156 15.70 -6.13 5.08
C PRO A 156 14.44 -5.73 4.31
N SER A 157 14.62 -4.79 3.40
CA SER A 157 13.64 -4.37 2.41
C SER A 157 14.20 -4.61 1.01
N PHE A 158 13.33 -5.08 0.12
CA PHE A 158 13.69 -5.39 -1.26
C PHE A 158 12.87 -4.52 -2.22
N ASN A 159 13.52 -3.97 -3.24
CA ASN A 159 12.84 -3.29 -4.34
C ASN A 159 12.16 -4.31 -5.28
N ASN A 160 11.46 -3.83 -6.30
CA ASN A 160 10.76 -4.65 -7.30
C ASN A 160 11.69 -5.58 -8.12
N LYS A 161 13.00 -5.33 -8.15
CA LYS A 161 14.03 -6.15 -8.81
C LYS A 161 14.65 -7.19 -7.88
N GLY A 162 14.27 -7.20 -6.60
CA GLY A 162 14.82 -8.11 -5.58
C GLY A 162 16.15 -7.66 -4.97
N SER A 163 16.62 -6.46 -5.26
CA SER A 163 17.80 -5.86 -4.62
C SER A 163 17.43 -5.24 -3.28
N ILE A 164 18.34 -5.27 -2.31
CA ILE A 164 18.13 -4.64 -1.00
C ILE A 164 18.23 -3.12 -1.16
N ASN A 165 17.14 -2.42 -0.88
CA ASN A 165 17.06 -0.96 -0.96
C ASN A 165 17.08 -0.28 0.42
N TYR A 166 16.79 -1.01 1.50
CA TYR A 166 16.83 -0.52 2.88
C TYR A 166 16.89 -1.68 3.88
N PHE A 167 17.07 -1.38 5.16
CA PHE A 167 16.76 -2.29 6.26
C PHE A 167 16.43 -1.51 7.53
N ILE A 168 15.65 -2.11 8.39
CA ILE A 168 15.41 -1.61 9.75
C ILE A 168 16.28 -2.39 10.71
N ALA A 169 16.95 -1.66 11.64
CA ALA A 169 17.79 -2.24 12.68
C ALA A 169 17.24 -1.87 14.07
N ARG A 170 16.48 -2.77 14.69
CA ARG A 170 15.81 -2.59 15.98
C ARG A 170 16.57 -3.27 17.11
N SER A 171 16.88 -2.53 18.17
CA SER A 171 17.52 -3.09 19.36
C SER A 171 16.66 -4.13 20.07
N TYR A 172 17.24 -5.29 20.40
CA TYR A 172 16.65 -6.31 21.27
C TYR A 172 17.35 -6.42 22.64
N VAL A 173 18.35 -5.55 22.88
CA VAL A 173 19.12 -5.54 24.15
C VAL A 173 18.94 -4.26 24.95
N GLY A 174 18.03 -3.37 24.57
CA GLY A 174 17.73 -2.13 25.31
C GLY A 174 18.71 -0.98 25.06
N HIS A 175 19.30 -0.86 23.89
CA HIS A 175 20.15 0.30 23.56
C HIS A 175 19.37 1.62 23.71
N LYS A 176 20.08 2.70 24.08
CA LYS A 176 19.53 4.07 24.15
C LYS A 176 18.79 4.45 22.87
N TRP A 177 19.38 4.14 21.70
CA TRP A 177 18.74 4.31 20.40
C TRP A 177 18.02 3.03 20.00
N ARG A 178 16.70 3.05 20.13
CA ARG A 178 15.82 1.93 19.78
C ARG A 178 16.01 1.46 18.34
N TYR A 179 16.21 2.39 17.42
CA TYR A 179 16.51 2.15 16.01
C TYR A 179 17.86 2.75 15.61
N LEU A 180 18.59 2.02 14.78
CA LEU A 180 19.83 2.47 14.12
C LEU A 180 19.77 2.00 12.66
N ASN A 181 19.09 2.75 11.82
CA ASN A 181 18.91 2.39 10.42
C ASN A 181 20.14 2.76 9.58
N PRO A 182 20.29 2.23 8.34
CA PRO A 182 21.38 2.60 7.45
C PRO A 182 21.33 4.09 7.11
N PRO A 183 22.47 4.74 6.82
CA PRO A 183 22.53 6.12 6.34
C PRO A 183 22.15 6.17 4.85
N ALA A 184 20.90 5.91 4.57
CA ALA A 184 20.34 5.76 3.24
C ALA A 184 19.02 6.53 3.13
N GLU A 185 18.64 6.89 1.91
CA GLU A 185 17.37 7.55 1.67
C GLU A 185 16.19 6.68 2.12
N ARG A 186 15.17 7.33 2.69
CA ARG A 186 13.96 6.66 3.18
C ARG A 186 12.80 6.74 2.22
N ASP A 187 12.96 7.45 1.11
CA ASP A 187 11.93 7.50 0.07
C ASP A 187 12.01 6.23 -0.79
N ILE A 188 11.56 5.15 -0.20
CA ILE A 188 11.50 3.82 -0.78
C ILE A 188 10.12 3.21 -0.52
N ILE A 189 9.76 2.22 -1.29
CA ILE A 189 8.64 1.32 -0.98
C ILE A 189 9.23 0.12 -0.23
N PHE A 190 8.89 -0.01 1.06
CA PHE A 190 9.44 -1.07 1.87
C PHE A 190 8.89 -2.43 1.45
N ASN A 191 9.78 -3.36 1.08
CA ASN A 191 9.43 -4.69 0.59
C ASN A 191 8.53 -4.67 -0.67
N GLU A 192 8.78 -3.74 -1.59
CA GLU A 192 8.03 -3.61 -2.84
C GLU A 192 7.93 -4.92 -3.62
N LEU A 193 8.98 -5.76 -3.57
CA LEU A 193 9.00 -7.09 -4.20
C LEU A 193 7.78 -7.96 -3.85
N TYR A 194 7.19 -7.76 -2.68
CA TYR A 194 6.09 -8.56 -2.17
C TYR A 194 4.74 -7.83 -2.20
N VAL A 195 4.70 -6.61 -2.75
CA VAL A 195 3.46 -5.84 -2.86
C VAL A 195 2.66 -6.30 -4.07
N ASP A 196 1.42 -6.67 -3.83
CA ASP A 196 0.43 -6.89 -4.88
C ASP A 196 -0.39 -5.62 -5.09
N TRP A 197 -0.09 -4.89 -6.15
CA TRP A 197 -0.76 -3.63 -6.48
C TRP A 197 -2.18 -3.82 -7.03
N ASP A 198 -2.57 -5.05 -7.39
CA ASP A 198 -3.92 -5.39 -7.81
C ASP A 198 -4.88 -5.61 -6.63
N GLU A 199 -4.34 -5.79 -5.42
CA GLU A 199 -5.07 -5.96 -4.17
C GLU A 199 -4.90 -4.72 -3.26
N PRO A 200 -5.87 -4.40 -2.40
CA PRO A 200 -5.77 -3.26 -1.49
C PRO A 200 -4.53 -3.35 -0.59
N VAL A 201 -3.80 -2.25 -0.45
CA VAL A 201 -2.66 -2.15 0.47
C VAL A 201 -3.10 -1.63 1.84
N THR A 202 -2.39 -2.04 2.89
CA THR A 202 -2.59 -1.50 4.23
C THR A 202 -1.38 -0.67 4.63
N LEU A 203 -1.57 0.62 4.86
CA LEU A 203 -0.52 1.51 5.32
C LEU A 203 -0.48 1.57 6.84
N VAL A 204 0.71 1.39 7.39
CA VAL A 204 1.00 1.38 8.82
C VAL A 204 2.22 2.24 9.13
N GLU A 205 2.48 2.57 10.40
CA GLU A 205 3.60 3.44 10.74
C GLU A 205 4.96 2.77 10.64
N GLY A 206 5.09 1.58 11.21
CA GLY A 206 6.33 0.88 11.39
C GLY A 206 6.37 -0.52 10.79
N VAL A 207 7.58 -1.09 10.71
CA VAL A 207 7.77 -2.43 10.11
C VAL A 207 7.15 -3.53 10.96
N PHE A 208 7.16 -3.40 12.31
CA PHE A 208 6.51 -4.40 13.17
C PHE A 208 5.00 -4.37 13.01
N ASP A 209 4.41 -3.18 12.83
CA ASP A 209 2.99 -3.04 12.54
C ASP A 209 2.64 -3.69 11.19
N ALA A 210 3.51 -3.52 10.18
CA ALA A 210 3.34 -4.17 8.88
C ALA A 210 3.42 -5.71 8.98
N ILE A 211 4.32 -6.24 9.83
CA ILE A 211 4.39 -7.68 10.08
C ILE A 211 3.08 -8.19 10.71
N SER A 212 2.54 -7.45 11.69
CA SER A 212 1.30 -7.80 12.40
C SER A 212 0.05 -7.61 11.54
N ALA A 213 0.01 -6.56 10.71
CA ALA A 213 -1.09 -6.31 9.78
C ALA A 213 -1.19 -7.36 8.66
N GLY A 214 -0.11 -8.11 8.41
CA GLY A 214 -0.10 -9.27 7.53
C GLY A 214 0.22 -8.97 6.07
N GLU A 215 -0.54 -9.59 5.16
CA GLU A 215 -0.26 -9.50 3.72
C GLU A 215 -0.61 -8.13 3.16
N ASN A 216 0.20 -7.68 2.21
CA ASN A 216 0.06 -6.40 1.52
C ASN A 216 0.07 -5.18 2.45
N ALA A 217 0.76 -5.28 3.60
CA ALA A 217 0.96 -4.16 4.52
C ALA A 217 2.31 -3.48 4.24
N ILE A 218 2.29 -2.14 4.16
CA ILE A 218 3.46 -1.32 3.81
C ILE A 218 3.68 -0.28 4.91
N PRO A 219 4.85 -0.25 5.57
CA PRO A 219 5.17 0.77 6.55
C PRO A 219 5.59 2.08 5.88
N VAL A 220 5.07 3.21 6.36
CA VAL A 220 5.46 4.54 5.86
C VAL A 220 6.78 5.07 6.44
N LEU A 221 7.40 4.36 7.37
CA LEU A 221 8.71 4.65 7.99
C LEU A 221 8.86 6.08 8.54
N GLY A 222 7.81 6.63 9.11
CA GLY A 222 7.80 7.99 9.62
C GLY A 222 7.56 9.07 8.55
N SER A 223 7.40 8.69 7.27
CA SER A 223 7.06 9.59 6.18
C SER A 223 5.71 10.27 6.38
N THR A 224 5.57 11.51 5.92
CA THR A 224 4.26 12.20 5.80
C THR A 224 3.50 11.79 4.54
N LEU A 225 4.06 10.87 3.77
CA LEU A 225 3.53 10.37 2.51
C LEU A 225 3.01 11.50 1.61
N ARG A 226 3.94 12.37 1.20
CA ARG A 226 3.65 13.46 0.26
C ARG A 226 3.43 12.90 -1.14
N ASP A 227 2.79 13.67 -2.00
CA ASP A 227 2.54 13.34 -3.40
C ASP A 227 3.78 12.93 -4.21
N LYS A 228 4.94 13.49 -3.87
CA LYS A 228 6.24 13.15 -4.49
C LYS A 228 6.88 11.86 -3.95
N ALA A 229 6.35 11.28 -2.87
CA ALA A 229 6.91 10.05 -2.30
C ALA A 229 6.67 8.85 -3.24
N LYS A 230 7.69 8.01 -3.44
CA LYS A 230 7.62 6.80 -4.31
C LYS A 230 6.41 5.92 -3.98
N LEU A 231 6.12 5.71 -2.69
CA LEU A 231 4.97 4.92 -2.25
C LEU A 231 3.64 5.56 -2.67
N PHE A 232 3.50 6.89 -2.49
CA PHE A 232 2.29 7.60 -2.91
C PHE A 232 2.08 7.49 -4.41
N GLN A 233 3.14 7.73 -5.19
CA GLN A 233 3.10 7.64 -6.64
C GLN A 233 2.75 6.24 -7.13
N ALA A 234 3.32 5.19 -6.52
CA ALA A 234 3.00 3.81 -6.85
C ALA A 234 1.52 3.48 -6.57
N ILE A 235 0.98 3.92 -5.42
CA ILE A 235 -0.44 3.77 -5.09
C ILE A 235 -1.32 4.50 -6.13
N ALA A 236 -1.00 5.76 -6.43
CA ALA A 236 -1.74 6.57 -7.39
C ALA A 236 -1.63 5.99 -8.80
N LEU A 237 -0.45 5.52 -9.23
CA LEU A 237 -0.21 4.91 -10.53
C LEU A 237 -1.01 3.62 -10.72
N ASN A 238 -1.08 2.78 -9.71
CA ASN A 238 -1.78 1.51 -9.75
C ASN A 238 -3.26 1.62 -9.37
N ASP A 239 -3.72 2.82 -8.97
CA ASP A 239 -5.09 3.06 -8.47
C ASP A 239 -5.50 2.04 -7.40
N THR A 240 -4.54 1.77 -6.50
CA THR A 240 -4.66 0.73 -5.49
C THR A 240 -5.47 1.27 -4.30
N PRO A 241 -6.55 0.60 -3.88
CA PRO A 241 -7.28 0.99 -2.68
C PRO A 241 -6.40 0.88 -1.43
N VAL A 242 -6.57 1.81 -0.49
CA VAL A 242 -5.73 1.92 0.68
C VAL A 242 -6.53 1.77 1.97
N TYR A 243 -6.09 0.88 2.83
CA TYR A 243 -6.49 0.81 4.23
C TYR A 243 -5.47 1.58 5.07
N LEU A 244 -5.92 2.52 5.87
CA LEU A 244 -5.09 3.27 6.81
C LEU A 244 -5.23 2.68 8.21
N ALA A 245 -4.12 2.26 8.80
CA ALA A 245 -4.05 1.74 10.15
C ALA A 245 -2.86 2.40 10.85
N PHE A 246 -3.05 3.65 11.29
CA PHE A 246 -2.07 4.44 12.01
C PHE A 246 -2.45 4.54 13.48
N ASP A 247 -1.44 4.74 14.32
CA ASP A 247 -1.62 4.86 15.76
C ASP A 247 -2.50 6.08 16.10
N PRO A 248 -3.26 6.05 17.21
CA PRO A 248 -4.18 7.14 17.58
C PRO A 248 -3.51 8.50 17.76
N ASP A 249 -2.23 8.52 18.16
CA ASP A 249 -1.45 9.73 18.37
C ASP A 249 -0.98 10.41 17.07
N ALA A 250 -1.07 9.70 15.94
CA ALA A 250 -0.71 10.21 14.61
C ALA A 250 -1.85 10.96 13.88
N GLU A 251 -2.90 11.41 14.57
CA GLU A 251 -4.13 11.93 13.94
C GLU A 251 -3.88 13.07 12.94
N LYS A 252 -3.03 14.08 13.30
CA LYS A 252 -2.72 15.20 12.40
C LYS A 252 -2.01 14.76 11.13
N LYS A 253 -1.08 13.81 11.25
CA LYS A 253 -0.33 13.25 10.13
C LYS A 253 -1.25 12.42 9.24
N THR A 254 -2.09 11.60 9.85
CA THR A 254 -3.10 10.80 9.15
C THR A 254 -4.05 11.67 8.36
N GLY A 255 -4.53 12.78 8.93
CA GLY A 255 -5.40 13.76 8.25
C GLY A 255 -4.75 14.33 6.99
N GLN A 256 -3.45 14.66 7.03
CA GLN A 256 -2.75 15.17 5.85
C GLN A 256 -2.58 14.10 4.77
N ILE A 257 -2.30 12.86 5.16
CA ILE A 257 -2.20 11.73 4.22
C ILE A 257 -3.56 11.48 3.57
N ILE A 258 -4.65 11.45 4.35
CA ILE A 258 -6.01 11.29 3.83
C ILE A 258 -6.33 12.38 2.83
N LYS A 259 -6.10 13.65 3.18
CA LYS A 259 -6.37 14.79 2.31
C LYS A 259 -5.65 14.69 0.97
N ASN A 260 -4.35 14.35 1.00
CA ASN A 260 -3.57 14.18 -0.21
C ASN A 260 -4.11 13.02 -1.07
N MET A 261 -4.43 11.89 -0.47
CA MET A 261 -4.93 10.73 -1.21
C MET A 261 -6.31 10.97 -1.82
N LEU A 262 -7.21 11.61 -1.07
CA LEU A 262 -8.54 11.97 -1.56
C LEU A 262 -8.47 12.98 -2.72
N TYR A 263 -7.52 13.91 -2.68
CA TYR A 263 -7.29 14.86 -3.78
C TYR A 263 -6.98 14.15 -5.10
N TYR A 264 -6.29 13.00 -5.03
CA TYR A 264 -5.98 12.15 -6.19
C TYR A 264 -7.03 11.04 -6.43
N ASP A 265 -8.20 11.13 -5.78
CA ASP A 265 -9.32 10.17 -5.92
C ASP A 265 -8.94 8.71 -5.58
N ILE A 266 -7.98 8.55 -4.66
CA ILE A 266 -7.59 7.22 -4.16
C ILE A 266 -8.68 6.72 -3.21
N GLU A 267 -9.13 5.48 -3.41
CA GLU A 267 -10.12 4.84 -2.55
C GLU A 267 -9.51 4.51 -1.19
N LEU A 268 -10.05 5.12 -0.11
CA LEU A 268 -9.51 5.03 1.24
C LEU A 268 -10.48 4.38 2.22
N TYR A 269 -9.91 3.60 3.15
CA TYR A 269 -10.60 3.01 4.28
C TYR A 269 -9.81 3.26 5.55
N LYS A 270 -10.47 3.61 6.65
CA LYS A 270 -9.84 3.76 7.96
C LYS A 270 -10.14 2.54 8.81
N ILE A 271 -9.08 1.86 9.29
CA ILE A 271 -9.18 0.80 10.27
C ILE A 271 -9.18 1.42 11.66
N ASP A 272 -10.14 1.05 12.49
CA ASP A 272 -10.16 1.46 13.89
C ASP A 272 -9.10 0.69 14.68
N VAL A 273 -8.11 1.38 15.22
CA VAL A 273 -7.05 0.83 16.06
C VAL A 273 -7.26 1.15 17.55
N GLY A 274 -8.38 1.80 17.90
CA GLY A 274 -8.69 2.19 19.28
C GLY A 274 -8.68 1.02 20.26
N GLY A 275 -8.22 1.29 21.49
CA GLY A 275 -8.07 0.29 22.55
C GLY A 275 -6.75 -0.50 22.54
N PHE A 276 -5.85 -0.20 21.61
CA PHE A 276 -4.48 -0.72 21.52
C PHE A 276 -3.51 0.46 21.38
N GLU A 277 -2.29 0.33 21.89
CA GLU A 277 -1.26 1.36 21.74
C GLU A 277 -0.75 1.41 20.30
N ASP A 278 -0.52 0.23 19.70
CA ASP A 278 -0.12 0.06 18.31
C ASP A 278 -0.75 -1.21 17.71
N ILE A 279 -0.59 -1.38 16.39
CA ILE A 279 -1.12 -2.55 15.67
C ILE A 279 -0.40 -3.83 16.09
N ALA A 280 0.87 -3.74 16.48
CA ALA A 280 1.65 -4.90 16.89
C ALA A 280 1.14 -5.54 18.20
N GLU A 281 0.36 -4.79 19.00
CA GLU A 281 -0.31 -5.29 20.19
C GLU A 281 -1.71 -5.87 19.90
N MET A 282 -2.25 -5.57 18.70
CA MET A 282 -3.58 -6.04 18.33
C MET A 282 -3.55 -7.50 17.85
N PRO A 283 -4.34 -8.41 18.46
CA PRO A 283 -4.43 -9.79 17.98
C PRO A 283 -4.81 -9.85 16.49
N PRO A 284 -4.15 -10.69 15.67
CA PRO A 284 -4.38 -10.73 14.22
C PRO A 284 -5.85 -10.96 13.81
N ARG A 285 -6.61 -11.71 14.60
CA ARG A 285 -8.04 -11.94 14.37
C ARG A 285 -8.87 -10.66 14.54
N ILE A 286 -8.52 -9.83 15.55
CA ILE A 286 -9.19 -8.54 15.79
C ILE A 286 -8.87 -7.58 14.65
N PHE A 287 -7.59 -7.50 14.26
CA PHE A 287 -7.17 -6.67 13.12
C PHE A 287 -7.92 -7.05 11.83
N ALA A 288 -7.97 -8.34 11.49
CA ALA A 288 -8.69 -8.83 10.32
C ALA A 288 -10.19 -8.47 10.36
N SER A 289 -10.85 -8.64 11.51
CA SER A 289 -12.25 -8.25 11.70
C SER A 289 -12.47 -6.75 11.50
N ARG A 290 -11.62 -5.91 12.11
CA ARG A 290 -11.70 -4.45 11.97
C ARG A 290 -11.44 -3.99 10.54
N LYS A 291 -10.49 -4.63 9.84
CA LYS A 291 -10.23 -4.38 8.43
C LYS A 291 -11.45 -4.68 7.57
N GLN A 292 -12.17 -5.78 7.85
CA GLN A 292 -13.41 -6.11 7.13
C GLN A 292 -14.54 -5.11 7.40
N MET A 293 -14.59 -4.53 8.60
CA MET A 293 -15.61 -3.54 9.00
C MET A 293 -15.19 -2.11 8.69
N ALA A 294 -13.99 -1.89 8.16
CA ALA A 294 -13.47 -0.56 7.87
C ALA A 294 -14.38 0.17 6.88
N GLN A 295 -14.75 1.39 7.22
CA GLN A 295 -15.60 2.23 6.40
C GLN A 295 -14.77 3.01 5.39
N ALA A 296 -15.32 3.18 4.19
CA ALA A 296 -14.73 4.07 3.20
C ALA A 296 -14.79 5.50 3.71
N ILE A 297 -13.69 6.24 3.50
CA ILE A 297 -13.66 7.67 3.78
C ILE A 297 -14.28 8.37 2.57
N ASP A 298 -15.38 9.07 2.80
CA ASP A 298 -16.04 9.90 1.80
C ASP A 298 -15.37 11.28 1.71
N ASN A 299 -15.20 11.78 0.49
CA ASN A 299 -14.59 13.08 0.24
C ASN A 299 -15.36 14.20 0.92
N ASP A 300 -16.67 14.26 0.70
CA ASP A 300 -17.49 15.37 1.13
C ASP A 300 -17.57 15.41 2.66
N ASP A 301 -17.76 14.28 3.30
CA ASP A 301 -17.76 14.17 4.76
C ASP A 301 -16.41 14.53 5.39
N PHE A 302 -15.30 14.10 4.79
CA PHE A 302 -13.97 14.39 5.32
C PHE A 302 -13.65 15.88 5.26
N PHE A 303 -13.86 16.53 4.11
CA PHE A 303 -13.57 17.96 3.96
C PHE A 303 -14.48 18.82 4.82
N LEU A 304 -15.76 18.46 4.95
CA LEU A 304 -16.70 19.17 5.83
C LEU A 304 -16.24 19.11 7.30
N MET A 305 -15.82 17.94 7.77
CA MET A 305 -15.31 17.76 9.14
C MET A 305 -13.97 18.47 9.37
N ASP A 306 -13.08 18.52 8.38
CA ASP A 306 -11.82 19.28 8.46
C ASP A 306 -12.05 20.78 8.55
N GLU A 307 -13.02 21.31 7.80
CA GLU A 307 -13.43 22.72 7.89
C GLU A 307 -14.05 23.07 9.25
N LEU A 308 -14.96 22.24 9.75
CA LEU A 308 -15.59 22.47 11.07
C LEU A 308 -14.55 22.48 12.20
N ARG A 309 -13.53 21.60 12.15
CA ARG A 309 -12.43 21.58 13.12
C ARG A 309 -11.52 22.82 13.07
N ARG A 310 -11.48 23.55 11.95
CA ARG A 310 -10.70 24.80 11.81
C ARG A 310 -11.44 26.03 12.35
N ILE A 311 -12.76 25.96 12.42
CA ILE A 311 -13.64 27.05 12.88
C ILE A 311 -13.85 26.95 14.40
N MET A 312 -13.74 25.78 14.99
CA MET A 312 -13.81 25.56 16.45
C MET A 312 -12.43 25.77 17.11
#